data_964495a125bbfc749fdbebf5c703aec2
#
_entry.id   964495a125bbfc749fdbebf5c703aec2
#
_cell.length_a   1.000
_cell.length_b   1.000
_cell.length_c   1.000
_cell.angle_alpha   90.00
_cell.angle_beta   90.00
_cell.angle_gamma   90.00
#
_symmetry.space_group_name_H-M   'P 1'
#
loop_
_entity.id
_entity.type
_entity.pdbx_description
1 polymer ?
#
loop_
_entity_poly.entity_id
_entity_poly.type
_entity_poly.pdbx_seq_one_letter_code
_entity_poly.pdbx_strand_id
1 'polypeptide(L)'
;MLIDSLIKKLRYVQLEPPDKILSLYLNTDMRDPEQQGGEWKITLKSGFGRLKEYLAASDPEEEKCLNAISDKIYQHLNGIGKNMPRSLVFFVSNSGIWEAITLQIPVETTFFWEETAVLDQLENLRKTYPSTAFILTQQNEVKIIETVLGKIETVEHYEYDAINESWESSQSSKTKSASLEEEHLKNHVTENQTRLYKRLAANLDQKAAAKKWERMIIAGDKKTADILDQHMNKPIHSKIQKNLLNENEHKVVDHLMQEA
;
A
#
# COMPACT_ATOMS: atom_id res chain seq x y z
N MET A 1 -4.56 -3.75 8.63
CA MET A 1 -5.50 -3.70 9.78
C MET A 1 -6.83 -3.02 9.47
N LEU A 2 -6.86 -1.85 8.85
CA LEU A 2 -8.11 -1.20 8.39
C LEU A 2 -8.87 -2.03 7.34
N ILE A 3 -8.18 -2.56 6.34
CA ILE A 3 -8.78 -3.35 5.25
C ILE A 3 -9.37 -4.67 5.76
N ASP A 4 -8.66 -5.40 6.62
CA ASP A 4 -9.15 -6.69 7.17
C ASP A 4 -10.42 -6.49 8.02
N SER A 5 -10.50 -5.39 8.77
CA SER A 5 -11.71 -5.05 9.54
C SER A 5 -12.86 -4.63 8.64
N LEU A 6 -12.58 -3.93 7.55
CA LEU A 6 -13.56 -3.53 6.55
C LEU A 6 -14.13 -4.76 5.82
N ILE A 7 -13.27 -5.66 5.34
CA ILE A 7 -13.69 -6.91 4.71
C ILE A 7 -14.60 -7.71 5.66
N LYS A 8 -14.20 -7.84 6.94
CA LYS A 8 -15.02 -8.51 7.95
C LYS A 8 -16.38 -7.83 8.13
N LYS A 9 -16.40 -6.49 8.24
CA LYS A 9 -17.64 -5.73 8.39
C LYS A 9 -18.57 -5.96 7.20
N LEU A 10 -18.08 -5.81 5.97
CA LEU A 10 -18.88 -5.91 4.75
C LEU A 10 -19.37 -7.33 4.47
N ARG A 11 -18.64 -8.38 4.87
CA ARG A 11 -19.00 -9.79 4.66
C ARG A 11 -20.34 -10.17 5.32
N TYR A 12 -20.70 -9.52 6.42
CA TYR A 12 -21.91 -9.81 7.17
C TYR A 12 -23.06 -8.85 6.87
N VAL A 13 -22.87 -7.93 5.93
CA VAL A 13 -23.93 -7.01 5.50
C VAL A 13 -24.70 -7.69 4.39
N GLN A 14 -26.00 -7.78 4.58
CA GLN A 14 -26.98 -8.17 3.57
C GLN A 14 -28.09 -7.11 3.58
N LEU A 15 -28.41 -6.61 2.41
CA LEU A 15 -29.49 -5.64 2.20
C LEU A 15 -30.64 -6.31 1.45
N GLU A 16 -31.83 -5.72 1.58
CA GLU A 16 -33.02 -6.18 0.86
C GLU A 16 -33.41 -5.17 -0.23
N PRO A 17 -33.89 -5.64 -1.38
CA PRO A 17 -34.40 -4.76 -2.42
C PRO A 17 -35.44 -3.76 -1.87
N PRO A 18 -35.47 -2.53 -2.38
CA PRO A 18 -34.73 -2.02 -3.54
C PRO A 18 -33.31 -1.53 -3.23
N ASP A 19 -32.86 -1.58 -1.97
CA ASP A 19 -31.49 -1.18 -1.61
C ASP A 19 -30.55 -2.37 -1.75
N LYS A 20 -29.43 -2.14 -2.43
CA LYS A 20 -28.37 -3.10 -2.64
C LYS A 20 -27.01 -2.44 -2.46
N ILE A 21 -25.96 -3.20 -2.49
CA ILE A 21 -24.58 -2.71 -2.43
C ILE A 21 -24.01 -2.64 -3.84
N LEU A 22 -23.60 -1.45 -4.25
CA LEU A 22 -22.72 -1.31 -5.39
C LEU A 22 -21.30 -1.66 -4.95
N SER A 23 -20.75 -2.74 -5.51
CA SER A 23 -19.34 -3.07 -5.42
C SER A 23 -18.66 -2.69 -6.74
N LEU A 24 -17.97 -1.56 -6.74
CA LEU A 24 -17.28 -1.01 -7.90
C LEU A 24 -15.78 -1.07 -7.69
N TYR A 25 -15.07 -1.78 -8.55
CA TYR A 25 -13.63 -1.74 -8.72
C TYR A 25 -13.33 -0.92 -9.98
N LEU A 26 -12.48 0.09 -9.88
CA LEU A 26 -12.20 1.00 -10.98
C LEU A 26 -10.70 1.19 -11.16
N ASN A 27 -10.16 0.72 -12.30
CA ASN A 27 -8.79 1.01 -12.71
C ASN A 27 -8.71 2.44 -13.25
N THR A 28 -7.86 3.25 -12.63
CA THR A 28 -7.60 4.65 -12.98
C THR A 28 -6.11 4.89 -13.22
N ASP A 29 -5.31 3.82 -13.43
CA ASP A 29 -3.86 3.89 -13.52
C ASP A 29 -3.41 4.56 -14.84
N MET A 30 -3.01 5.81 -14.77
CA MET A 30 -2.48 6.58 -15.90
C MET A 30 -1.16 6.03 -16.48
N ARG A 31 -0.53 5.04 -15.82
CA ARG A 31 0.65 4.32 -16.35
C ARG A 31 0.26 3.21 -17.31
N ASP A 32 -0.98 2.77 -17.26
CA ASP A 32 -1.56 1.86 -18.22
C ASP A 32 -1.81 2.63 -19.53
N PRO A 33 -1.20 2.21 -20.67
CA PRO A 33 -1.40 2.87 -21.96
C PRO A 33 -2.87 3.01 -22.35
N GLU A 34 -3.72 2.06 -21.94
CA GLU A 34 -5.17 2.05 -22.19
C GLU A 34 -5.95 3.03 -21.31
N GLN A 35 -5.31 3.70 -20.33
CA GLN A 35 -5.94 4.62 -19.39
C GLN A 35 -5.40 6.06 -19.46
N GLN A 36 -4.38 6.33 -20.32
CA GLN A 36 -3.68 7.61 -20.39
C GLN A 36 -4.56 8.78 -20.82
N GLY A 37 -5.58 8.55 -21.64
CA GLY A 37 -6.56 9.56 -22.05
C GLY A 37 -7.71 9.76 -21.05
N GLY A 38 -7.74 8.98 -19.96
CA GLY A 38 -8.81 9.01 -18.98
C GLY A 38 -10.00 8.13 -19.38
N GLU A 39 -9.73 7.07 -20.11
CA GLU A 39 -10.70 6.06 -20.60
C GLU A 39 -11.53 5.44 -19.47
N TRP A 40 -10.99 5.43 -18.24
CA TRP A 40 -11.74 5.02 -17.05
C TRP A 40 -13.06 5.79 -16.88
N LYS A 41 -13.15 7.06 -17.33
CA LYS A 41 -14.38 7.85 -17.32
C LYS A 41 -15.43 7.29 -18.26
N ILE A 42 -14.99 6.83 -19.43
CA ILE A 42 -15.86 6.21 -20.44
C ILE A 42 -16.34 4.86 -19.90
N THR A 43 -15.42 4.06 -19.33
CA THR A 43 -15.71 2.76 -18.73
C THR A 43 -16.69 2.90 -17.57
N LEU A 44 -16.48 3.90 -16.70
CA LEU A 44 -17.38 4.22 -15.58
C LEU A 44 -18.78 4.57 -16.09
N LYS A 45 -18.88 5.49 -17.06
CA LYS A 45 -20.14 5.90 -17.67
C LYS A 45 -20.87 4.72 -18.32
N SER A 46 -20.15 3.91 -19.08
CA SER A 46 -20.73 2.73 -19.77
C SER A 46 -21.16 1.66 -18.79
N GLY A 47 -20.43 1.44 -17.69
CA GLY A 47 -20.78 0.50 -16.64
C GLY A 47 -22.08 0.89 -15.93
N PHE A 48 -22.16 2.14 -15.48
CA PHE A 48 -23.42 2.66 -14.92
C PHE A 48 -24.57 2.65 -15.94
N GLY A 49 -24.32 3.00 -17.19
CA GLY A 49 -25.32 2.97 -18.26
C GLY A 49 -25.96 1.60 -18.40
N ARG A 50 -25.14 0.54 -18.50
CA ARG A 50 -25.62 -0.86 -18.61
C ARG A 50 -26.45 -1.30 -17.40
N LEU A 51 -26.01 -0.97 -16.17
CA LEU A 51 -26.75 -1.30 -14.96
C LEU A 51 -28.12 -0.58 -14.95
N LYS A 52 -28.15 0.71 -15.29
CA LYS A 52 -29.37 1.51 -15.33
C LYS A 52 -30.37 1.00 -16.39
N GLU A 53 -29.88 0.69 -17.59
CA GLU A 53 -30.73 0.09 -18.64
C GLU A 53 -31.35 -1.23 -18.22
N TYR A 54 -30.58 -2.09 -17.56
CA TYR A 54 -31.08 -3.36 -17.02
C TYR A 54 -32.15 -3.12 -15.94
N LEU A 55 -31.89 -2.23 -14.98
CA LEU A 55 -32.81 -1.96 -13.88
C LEU A 55 -34.06 -1.21 -14.32
N ALA A 56 -33.96 -0.28 -15.27
CA ALA A 56 -35.11 0.43 -15.83
C ALA A 56 -36.17 -0.54 -16.41
N ALA A 57 -35.71 -1.68 -16.95
CA ALA A 57 -36.58 -2.70 -17.50
C ALA A 57 -37.08 -3.71 -16.44
N SER A 58 -36.41 -3.86 -15.30
CA SER A 58 -36.68 -4.91 -14.31
C SER A 58 -37.23 -4.34 -12.98
N ASP A 59 -36.64 -3.28 -12.44
CA ASP A 59 -37.02 -2.69 -11.15
C ASP A 59 -36.68 -1.19 -11.11
N PRO A 60 -37.72 -0.30 -11.36
CA PRO A 60 -37.51 1.15 -11.35
C PRO A 60 -37.11 1.73 -9.97
N GLU A 61 -37.44 1.08 -8.86
CA GLU A 61 -37.05 1.56 -7.53
C GLU A 61 -35.54 1.29 -7.29
N GLU A 62 -35.02 0.12 -7.69
CA GLU A 62 -33.60 -0.15 -7.67
C GLU A 62 -32.83 0.82 -8.59
N GLU A 63 -33.38 1.15 -9.77
CA GLU A 63 -32.78 2.15 -10.67
C GLU A 63 -32.61 3.51 -9.98
N LYS A 64 -33.64 3.98 -9.24
CA LYS A 64 -33.51 5.23 -8.47
C LYS A 64 -32.43 5.17 -7.42
N CYS A 65 -32.31 4.04 -6.71
CA CYS A 65 -31.25 3.81 -5.73
C CYS A 65 -29.88 3.89 -6.39
N LEU A 66 -29.68 3.20 -7.50
CA LEU A 66 -28.42 3.20 -8.25
C LEU A 66 -28.10 4.61 -8.82
N ASN A 67 -29.09 5.37 -9.27
CA ASN A 67 -28.91 6.73 -9.76
C ASN A 67 -28.34 7.64 -8.66
N ALA A 68 -28.92 7.61 -7.46
CA ALA A 68 -28.44 8.39 -6.32
C ALA A 68 -27.01 8.04 -5.91
N ILE A 69 -26.64 6.75 -5.96
CA ILE A 69 -25.29 6.26 -5.67
C ILE A 69 -24.32 6.72 -6.76
N SER A 70 -24.67 6.59 -8.03
CA SER A 70 -23.82 7.00 -9.15
C SER A 70 -23.46 8.48 -9.06
N ASP A 71 -24.42 9.35 -8.72
CA ASP A 71 -24.19 10.79 -8.58
C ASP A 71 -23.19 11.10 -7.45
N LYS A 72 -23.33 10.43 -6.31
CA LYS A 72 -22.38 10.56 -5.19
C LYS A 72 -20.97 10.13 -5.58
N ILE A 73 -20.83 9.03 -6.34
CA ILE A 73 -19.53 8.56 -6.83
C ILE A 73 -18.91 9.57 -7.79
N TYR A 74 -19.67 10.10 -8.75
CA TYR A 74 -19.18 11.16 -9.65
C TYR A 74 -18.73 12.41 -8.88
N GLN A 75 -19.47 12.84 -7.87
CA GLN A 75 -19.07 13.95 -7.00
C GLN A 75 -17.76 13.66 -6.27
N HIS A 76 -17.63 12.46 -5.69
CA HIS A 76 -16.40 12.04 -5.01
C HIS A 76 -15.20 12.03 -5.94
N LEU A 77 -15.33 11.45 -7.14
CA LEU A 77 -14.26 11.39 -8.14
C LEU A 77 -13.85 12.78 -8.64
N ASN A 78 -14.79 13.68 -8.84
CA ASN A 78 -14.53 15.08 -9.19
C ASN A 78 -13.74 15.80 -8.08
N GLY A 79 -14.01 15.47 -6.81
CA GLY A 79 -13.27 16.01 -5.66
C GLY A 79 -11.82 15.57 -5.57
N ILE A 80 -11.47 14.38 -6.07
CA ILE A 80 -10.08 13.88 -6.10
C ILE A 80 -9.23 14.70 -7.09
N GLY A 81 -9.80 15.15 -8.19
CA GLY A 81 -9.15 16.01 -9.17
C GLY A 81 -7.95 15.35 -9.86
N LYS A 82 -6.77 16.04 -9.82
CA LYS A 82 -5.56 15.58 -10.52
C LYS A 82 -4.78 14.48 -9.78
N ASN A 83 -5.07 14.26 -8.50
CA ASN A 83 -4.36 13.28 -7.67
C ASN A 83 -5.04 11.91 -7.69
N MET A 84 -5.47 11.47 -8.87
CA MET A 84 -6.13 10.18 -9.05
C MET A 84 -5.19 9.03 -8.64
N PRO A 85 -5.62 8.13 -7.74
CA PRO A 85 -4.83 6.94 -7.40
C PRO A 85 -4.79 5.97 -8.58
N ARG A 86 -4.01 4.88 -8.48
CA ARG A 86 -4.00 3.84 -9.53
C ARG A 86 -5.32 3.11 -9.64
N SER A 87 -6.01 2.92 -8.52
CA SER A 87 -7.33 2.29 -8.51
C SER A 87 -8.18 2.78 -7.35
N LEU A 88 -9.47 2.68 -7.53
CA LEU A 88 -10.50 2.98 -6.54
C LEU A 88 -11.43 1.79 -6.38
N VAL A 89 -11.80 1.51 -5.14
CA VAL A 89 -12.82 0.51 -4.81
C VAL A 89 -13.90 1.17 -3.99
N PHE A 90 -15.15 0.98 -4.39
CA PHE A 90 -16.32 1.50 -3.69
C PHE A 90 -17.25 0.37 -3.27
N PHE A 91 -17.67 0.41 -2.01
CA PHE A 91 -18.81 -0.35 -1.52
C PHE A 91 -19.82 0.66 -0.99
N VAL A 92 -20.92 0.83 -1.73
CA VAL A 92 -21.88 1.93 -1.47
C VAL A 92 -23.31 1.42 -1.53
N SER A 93 -24.14 1.87 -0.58
CA SER A 93 -25.58 1.65 -0.57
C SER A 93 -26.34 2.96 -0.25
N ASN A 94 -27.63 2.96 -0.52
CA ASN A 94 -28.50 4.08 -0.11
C ASN A 94 -28.76 4.09 1.39
N SER A 95 -28.76 2.94 2.05
CA SER A 95 -28.94 2.77 3.50
C SER A 95 -27.77 3.29 4.35
N GLY A 96 -26.73 3.86 3.73
CA GLY A 96 -25.65 4.56 4.44
C GLY A 96 -24.30 3.87 4.45
N ILE A 97 -24.11 2.79 3.69
CA ILE A 97 -22.77 2.25 3.47
C ILE A 97 -22.06 3.20 2.51
N TRP A 98 -20.89 3.69 2.93
CA TRP A 98 -20.01 4.47 2.09
C TRP A 98 -18.56 4.14 2.44
N GLU A 99 -17.98 3.24 1.68
CA GLU A 99 -16.58 2.85 1.82
C GLU A 99 -15.88 3.10 0.49
N ALA A 100 -14.97 4.06 0.47
CA ALA A 100 -14.16 4.43 -0.69
C ALA A 100 -12.69 4.17 -0.37
N ILE A 101 -12.08 3.24 -1.08
CA ILE A 101 -10.71 2.76 -0.85
C ILE A 101 -9.85 3.18 -2.02
N THR A 102 -8.74 3.84 -1.74
CA THR A 102 -7.71 4.17 -2.72
C THR A 102 -6.59 3.14 -2.69
N LEU A 103 -6.23 2.61 -3.86
CA LEU A 103 -5.17 1.62 -4.01
C LEU A 103 -4.05 2.15 -4.90
N GLN A 104 -2.82 1.70 -4.63
CA GLN A 104 -1.65 1.97 -5.48
C GLN A 104 -1.23 0.74 -6.31
N ILE A 105 -2.17 -0.17 -6.50
CA ILE A 105 -2.07 -1.37 -7.33
C ILE A 105 -3.22 -1.36 -8.34
N PRO A 106 -3.05 -1.96 -9.53
CA PRO A 106 -4.12 -2.04 -10.51
C PRO A 106 -5.22 -3.00 -10.07
N VAL A 107 -6.45 -2.73 -10.50
CA VAL A 107 -7.61 -3.63 -10.35
C VAL A 107 -8.21 -3.89 -11.72
N GLU A 108 -8.94 -4.98 -11.84
CA GLU A 108 -9.85 -5.18 -12.96
C GLU A 108 -11.11 -4.34 -12.74
N THR A 109 -11.52 -3.56 -13.74
CA THR A 109 -12.73 -2.74 -13.60
C THR A 109 -13.98 -3.60 -13.69
N THR A 110 -14.72 -3.68 -12.57
CA THR A 110 -15.94 -4.47 -12.44
C THR A 110 -17.03 -3.72 -11.67
N PHE A 111 -18.28 -4.02 -12.00
CA PHE A 111 -19.47 -3.45 -11.41
C PHE A 111 -20.39 -4.56 -10.94
N PHE A 112 -20.75 -4.58 -9.68
CA PHE A 112 -21.72 -5.50 -9.11
C PHE A 112 -22.80 -4.72 -8.36
N TRP A 113 -24.05 -5.07 -8.57
CA TRP A 113 -25.21 -4.52 -7.86
C TRP A 113 -25.96 -5.67 -7.21
N GLU A 114 -25.60 -5.95 -5.96
CA GLU A 114 -25.99 -7.17 -5.26
C GLU A 114 -26.49 -6.86 -3.83
N GLU A 115 -27.21 -7.78 -3.22
CA GLU A 115 -27.64 -7.68 -1.82
C GLU A 115 -26.47 -7.69 -0.84
N THR A 116 -25.34 -8.25 -1.24
CA THR A 116 -24.11 -8.34 -0.46
C THR A 116 -22.94 -7.72 -1.20
N ALA A 117 -21.90 -7.31 -0.45
CA ALA A 117 -20.67 -6.80 -1.05
C ALA A 117 -19.89 -7.93 -1.76
N VAL A 118 -19.47 -7.69 -3.00
CA VAL A 118 -18.59 -8.60 -3.75
C VAL A 118 -17.14 -8.28 -3.40
N LEU A 119 -16.53 -9.11 -2.54
CA LEU A 119 -15.23 -8.88 -1.91
C LEU A 119 -14.08 -9.65 -2.54
N ASP A 120 -14.36 -10.61 -3.45
CA ASP A 120 -13.36 -11.57 -3.96
C ASP A 120 -12.11 -10.91 -4.51
N GLN A 121 -12.28 -9.86 -5.33
CA GLN A 121 -11.13 -9.15 -5.90
C GLN A 121 -10.30 -8.47 -4.80
N LEU A 122 -10.94 -7.80 -3.83
CA LEU A 122 -10.24 -7.14 -2.72
C LEU A 122 -9.51 -8.15 -1.83
N GLU A 123 -10.12 -9.30 -1.56
CA GLU A 123 -9.51 -10.38 -0.78
C GLU A 123 -8.30 -10.99 -1.50
N ASN A 124 -8.39 -11.18 -2.81
CA ASN A 124 -7.28 -11.66 -3.63
C ASN A 124 -6.13 -10.65 -3.67
N LEU A 125 -6.44 -9.37 -3.85
CA LEU A 125 -5.45 -8.30 -3.78
C LEU A 125 -4.76 -8.25 -2.41
N ARG A 126 -5.53 -8.44 -1.32
CA ARG A 126 -4.97 -8.46 0.04
C ARG A 126 -4.02 -9.64 0.28
N LYS A 127 -4.26 -10.78 -0.36
CA LYS A 127 -3.36 -11.96 -0.32
C LYS A 127 -2.10 -11.73 -1.16
N THR A 128 -2.26 -11.14 -2.35
CA THR A 128 -1.16 -10.88 -3.29
C THR A 128 -0.24 -9.76 -2.77
N TYR A 129 -0.83 -8.72 -2.19
CA TYR A 129 -0.13 -7.53 -1.67
C TYR A 129 -0.34 -7.38 -0.16
N PRO A 130 0.22 -8.29 0.65
CA PRO A 130 0.11 -8.25 2.10
C PRO A 130 0.83 -7.03 2.69
N SER A 131 0.64 -6.78 3.99
CA SER A 131 1.42 -5.78 4.72
C SER A 131 2.91 -6.07 4.57
N THR A 132 3.62 -5.20 3.86
CA THR A 132 5.01 -5.40 3.47
C THR A 132 5.89 -4.28 4.01
N ALA A 133 7.03 -4.64 4.59
CA ALA A 133 8.10 -3.71 4.92
C ALA A 133 9.25 -3.85 3.93
N PHE A 134 9.58 -2.78 3.23
CA PHE A 134 10.79 -2.66 2.44
C PHE A 134 11.88 -2.03 3.29
N ILE A 135 12.97 -2.75 3.50
CA ILE A 135 14.11 -2.36 4.33
C ILE A 135 15.28 -2.06 3.40
N LEU A 136 15.55 -0.77 3.21
CA LEU A 136 16.62 -0.29 2.35
C LEU A 136 17.84 -0.03 3.22
N THR A 137 18.97 -0.66 2.91
CA THR A 137 20.17 -0.56 3.74
C THR A 137 21.35 -0.02 2.95
N GLN A 138 22.10 0.90 3.56
CA GLN A 138 23.37 1.39 3.03
C GLN A 138 24.29 1.80 4.18
N GLN A 139 25.41 1.10 4.36
CA GLN A 139 26.41 1.37 5.40
C GLN A 139 25.80 1.57 6.80
N ASN A 140 25.67 2.82 7.23
CA ASN A 140 25.13 3.23 8.53
C ASN A 140 23.71 3.83 8.44
N GLU A 141 23.04 3.69 7.30
CA GLU A 141 21.71 4.21 7.08
C GLU A 141 20.71 3.11 6.73
N VAL A 142 19.50 3.24 7.23
CA VAL A 142 18.39 2.34 6.94
C VAL A 142 17.11 3.15 6.74
N LYS A 143 16.43 2.89 5.63
CA LYS A 143 15.09 3.41 5.38
C LYS A 143 14.10 2.25 5.39
N ILE A 144 13.01 2.39 6.15
CA ILE A 144 11.92 1.41 6.21
C ILE A 144 10.69 2.04 5.56
N ILE A 145 10.16 1.38 4.53
CA ILE A 145 8.93 1.80 3.85
C ILE A 145 7.88 0.72 4.12
N GLU A 146 6.85 1.07 4.86
CA GLU A 146 5.72 0.16 5.13
C GLU A 146 4.62 0.38 4.08
N THR A 147 4.10 -0.72 3.54
CA THR A 147 3.01 -0.65 2.55
C THR A 147 1.88 -1.62 2.88
N VAL A 148 0.66 -1.23 2.50
CA VAL A 148 -0.53 -2.08 2.49
C VAL A 148 -1.23 -1.88 1.15
N LEU A 149 -1.49 -2.96 0.40
CA LEU A 149 -2.07 -2.90 -0.94
C LEU A 149 -1.33 -1.90 -1.87
N GLY A 150 0.00 -1.90 -1.81
CA GLY A 150 0.88 -1.02 -2.58
C GLY A 150 0.93 0.43 -2.12
N LYS A 151 0.06 0.86 -1.21
CA LYS A 151 0.06 2.21 -0.66
C LYS A 151 1.10 2.32 0.44
N ILE A 152 1.94 3.37 0.37
CA ILE A 152 2.88 3.70 1.44
C ILE A 152 2.09 4.23 2.64
N GLU A 153 2.22 3.57 3.78
CA GLU A 153 1.61 3.97 5.04
C GLU A 153 2.58 4.77 5.91
N THR A 154 3.84 4.32 5.99
CA THR A 154 4.89 5.03 6.74
C THR A 154 6.24 4.93 6.02
N VAL A 155 7.07 5.93 6.22
CA VAL A 155 8.48 5.94 5.84
C VAL A 155 9.28 6.37 7.07
N GLU A 156 10.19 5.52 7.49
CA GLU A 156 11.07 5.80 8.63
C GLU A 156 12.53 5.73 8.15
N HIS A 157 13.35 6.65 8.61
CA HIS A 157 14.76 6.71 8.28
C HIS A 157 15.58 6.66 9.57
N TYR A 158 16.57 5.79 9.62
CA TYR A 158 17.46 5.57 10.75
C TYR A 158 18.90 5.74 10.31
N GLU A 159 19.66 6.40 11.17
CA GLU A 159 21.10 6.55 11.07
C GLU A 159 21.75 5.91 12.30
N TYR A 160 22.87 5.24 12.12
CA TYR A 160 23.59 4.66 13.22
C TYR A 160 24.46 5.72 13.89
N ASP A 161 24.23 5.93 15.20
CA ASP A 161 25.09 6.73 16.05
C ASP A 161 26.22 5.87 16.62
N ALA A 162 27.43 6.13 16.16
CA ALA A 162 28.62 5.39 16.60
C ALA A 162 29.06 5.72 18.04
N ILE A 163 28.65 6.88 18.57
CA ILE A 163 29.00 7.31 19.96
C ILE A 163 28.12 6.54 20.94
N ASN A 164 26.81 6.51 20.70
CA ASN A 164 25.84 5.80 21.52
C ASN A 164 25.67 4.33 21.13
N GLU A 165 26.31 3.90 20.09
CA GLU A 165 26.19 2.56 19.48
C GLU A 165 24.74 2.14 19.24
N SER A 166 23.89 3.07 18.77
CA SER A 166 22.44 2.88 18.59
C SER A 166 21.95 3.36 17.22
N TRP A 167 20.81 2.79 16.78
CA TRP A 167 20.09 3.28 15.61
C TRP A 167 19.11 4.37 16.04
N GLU A 168 19.29 5.58 15.51
CA GLU A 168 18.45 6.75 15.84
C GLU A 168 17.61 7.16 14.64
N SER A 169 16.38 7.62 14.90
CA SER A 169 15.52 8.18 13.86
C SER A 169 16.08 9.53 13.38
N SER A 170 16.27 9.68 12.08
CA SER A 170 16.78 10.92 11.48
C SER A 170 15.86 12.14 11.70
N GLN A 171 14.63 11.93 12.15
CA GLN A 171 13.74 13.04 12.55
C GLN A 171 14.14 13.67 13.91
N SER A 172 14.96 12.98 14.69
CA SER A 172 15.42 13.45 16.01
C SER A 172 16.83 14.01 16.00
N SER A 173 17.59 13.90 14.91
CA SER A 173 18.97 14.38 14.85
C SER A 173 19.08 15.89 14.73
N LYS A 174 19.40 16.53 15.84
CA LYS A 174 19.85 17.92 15.89
C LYS A 174 21.29 18.01 15.39
N THR A 175 21.52 18.89 14.42
CA THR A 175 22.79 19.51 14.00
C THR A 175 24.02 18.60 13.89
N LYS A 176 24.32 18.20 12.67
CA LYS A 176 25.63 17.59 12.30
C LYS A 176 26.75 18.63 12.47
N SER A 177 27.72 18.35 13.33
CA SER A 177 29.03 19.00 13.29
C SER A 177 29.91 18.23 12.31
N ALA A 178 30.43 18.93 11.30
CA ALA A 178 30.96 18.32 10.09
C ALA A 178 32.42 17.85 10.18
N SER A 179 32.76 16.89 9.40
CA SER A 179 33.96 16.62 8.60
C SER A 179 35.17 15.83 9.15
N LEU A 180 35.51 15.81 10.42
CA LEU A 180 36.62 14.95 10.93
C LEU A 180 36.10 13.61 11.50
N GLU A 181 34.84 13.54 11.84
CA GLU A 181 34.18 12.34 12.37
C GLU A 181 33.75 11.35 11.29
N GLU A 182 33.57 11.78 10.05
CA GLU A 182 33.06 10.93 8.96
C GLU A 182 34.03 9.81 8.54
N GLU A 183 35.32 10.06 8.57
CA GLU A 183 36.34 9.06 8.19
C GLU A 183 36.57 8.03 9.31
N HIS A 184 36.53 8.48 10.57
CA HIS A 184 36.53 7.60 11.73
C HIS A 184 35.26 6.76 11.84
N LEU A 185 34.11 7.32 11.51
CA LEU A 185 32.82 6.63 11.45
C LEU A 185 32.80 5.52 10.39
N LYS A 186 33.33 5.78 9.19
CA LYS A 186 33.38 4.79 8.11
C LYS A 186 34.24 3.57 8.50
N ASN A 187 35.38 3.80 9.16
CA ASN A 187 36.27 2.72 9.63
C ASN A 187 35.59 1.92 10.76
N HIS A 188 34.96 2.57 11.73
CA HIS A 188 34.22 1.92 12.82
C HIS A 188 33.02 1.10 12.34
N VAL A 189 32.29 1.59 11.35
CA VAL A 189 31.17 0.86 10.74
C VAL A 189 31.64 -0.39 10.03
N THR A 190 32.77 -0.30 9.31
CA THR A 190 33.31 -1.44 8.57
C THR A 190 33.85 -2.56 9.51
N GLU A 191 34.50 -2.19 10.60
CA GLU A 191 35.00 -3.13 11.60
C GLU A 191 33.90 -3.78 12.45
N ASN A 192 32.84 -3.07 12.76
CA ASN A 192 31.76 -3.53 13.63
C ASN A 192 30.44 -3.83 12.89
N GLN A 193 30.44 -3.95 11.58
CA GLN A 193 29.25 -4.11 10.74
C GLN A 193 28.31 -5.23 11.24
N THR A 194 28.84 -6.38 11.60
CA THR A 194 28.03 -7.51 12.09
C THR A 194 27.31 -7.16 13.39
N ARG A 195 27.98 -6.47 14.34
CA ARG A 195 27.38 -6.07 15.62
C ARG A 195 26.27 -5.05 15.42
N LEU A 196 26.50 -4.08 14.54
CA LEU A 196 25.58 -3.03 14.16
C LEU A 196 24.30 -3.60 13.59
N TYR A 197 24.40 -4.46 12.58
CA TYR A 197 23.22 -5.05 11.94
C TYR A 197 22.52 -6.13 12.79
N LYS A 198 23.24 -6.79 13.71
CA LYS A 198 22.63 -7.66 14.72
C LYS A 198 21.67 -6.87 15.66
N ARG A 199 22.07 -5.67 16.08
CA ARG A 199 21.19 -4.79 16.87
C ARG A 199 19.98 -4.31 16.03
N LEU A 200 20.21 -3.96 14.77
CA LEU A 200 19.12 -3.60 13.86
C LEU A 200 18.13 -4.75 13.68
N ALA A 201 18.60 -5.98 13.52
CA ALA A 201 17.73 -7.15 13.38
C ALA A 201 16.74 -7.28 14.54
N ALA A 202 17.23 -7.12 15.79
CA ALA A 202 16.36 -7.14 16.97
C ALA A 202 15.28 -6.02 16.95
N ASN A 203 15.65 -4.82 16.52
CA ASN A 203 14.72 -3.69 16.38
C ASN A 203 13.69 -3.94 15.29
N LEU A 204 14.12 -4.51 14.15
CA LEU A 204 13.23 -4.87 13.04
C LEU A 204 12.24 -5.97 13.44
N ASP A 205 12.67 -6.99 14.19
CA ASP A 205 11.77 -8.02 14.72
C ASP A 205 10.69 -7.44 15.64
N GLN A 206 11.06 -6.52 16.54
CA GLN A 206 10.10 -5.84 17.40
C GLN A 206 9.09 -5.02 16.59
N LYS A 207 9.57 -4.28 15.58
CA LYS A 207 8.70 -3.53 14.67
C LYS A 207 7.79 -4.45 13.86
N ALA A 208 8.34 -5.52 13.32
CA ALA A 208 7.58 -6.50 12.53
C ALA A 208 6.43 -7.11 13.35
N ALA A 209 6.67 -7.41 14.63
CA ALA A 209 5.64 -7.90 15.54
C ALA A 209 4.60 -6.81 15.86
N ALA A 210 5.03 -5.60 16.23
CA ALA A 210 4.15 -4.50 16.60
C ALA A 210 3.26 -4.03 15.43
N LYS A 211 3.83 -3.91 14.25
CA LYS A 211 3.19 -3.44 13.01
C LYS A 211 2.50 -4.57 12.24
N LYS A 212 2.73 -5.83 12.64
CA LYS A 212 2.18 -7.04 12.00
C LYS A 212 2.57 -7.14 10.52
N TRP A 213 3.82 -6.83 10.19
CA TRP A 213 4.30 -7.04 8.84
C TRP A 213 4.17 -8.52 8.47
N GLU A 214 3.59 -8.80 7.33
CA GLU A 214 3.44 -10.17 6.82
C GLU A 214 4.59 -10.55 5.90
N ARG A 215 5.16 -9.57 5.19
CA ARG A 215 6.28 -9.74 4.28
C ARG A 215 7.37 -8.73 4.58
N MET A 216 8.63 -9.15 4.48
CA MET A 216 9.78 -8.26 4.57
C MET A 216 10.69 -8.48 3.37
N ILE A 217 11.11 -7.37 2.74
CA ILE A 217 12.00 -7.37 1.58
C ILE A 217 13.18 -6.45 1.92
N ILE A 218 14.41 -6.97 1.75
CA ILE A 218 15.61 -6.18 1.99
C ILE A 218 16.25 -5.81 0.66
N ALA A 219 16.55 -4.52 0.49
CA ALA A 219 17.34 -4.01 -0.63
C ALA A 219 18.62 -3.36 -0.10
N GLY A 220 19.77 -3.77 -0.63
CA GLY A 220 21.09 -3.29 -0.21
C GLY A 220 22.22 -4.21 -0.66
N ASP A 221 23.38 -4.08 -0.01
CA ASP A 221 24.49 -4.98 -0.29
C ASP A 221 24.23 -6.40 0.26
N LYS A 222 24.80 -7.39 -0.41
CA LYS A 222 24.62 -8.81 -0.06
C LYS A 222 25.03 -9.13 1.37
N LYS A 223 26.15 -8.58 1.83
CA LYS A 223 26.71 -8.88 3.16
C LYS A 223 25.75 -8.40 4.26
N THR A 224 25.23 -7.19 4.13
CA THR A 224 24.24 -6.62 5.05
C THR A 224 22.96 -7.45 5.08
N ALA A 225 22.43 -7.80 3.91
CA ALA A 225 21.24 -8.61 3.80
C ALA A 225 21.39 -9.98 4.44
N ASP A 226 22.57 -10.63 4.25
CA ASP A 226 22.86 -11.93 4.85
C ASP A 226 23.04 -11.85 6.38
N ILE A 227 23.64 -10.77 6.91
CA ILE A 227 23.73 -10.55 8.37
C ILE A 227 22.33 -10.39 8.98
N LEU A 228 21.47 -9.59 8.36
CA LEU A 228 20.10 -9.41 8.85
C LEU A 228 19.33 -10.74 8.81
N ASP A 229 19.40 -11.48 7.73
CA ASP A 229 18.73 -12.78 7.56
C ASP A 229 19.17 -13.80 8.63
N GLN A 230 20.46 -13.81 8.99
CA GLN A 230 20.98 -14.70 10.03
C GLN A 230 20.56 -14.33 11.44
N HIS A 231 20.22 -13.07 11.69
CA HIS A 231 19.94 -12.57 13.05
C HIS A 231 18.49 -12.17 13.29
N MET A 232 17.64 -12.13 12.25
CA MET A 232 16.23 -11.91 12.40
C MET A 232 15.46 -13.20 12.70
N ASN A 233 14.45 -13.10 13.58
CA ASN A 233 13.56 -14.22 13.87
C ASN A 233 12.46 -14.33 12.80
N LYS A 234 12.00 -13.19 12.28
CA LYS A 234 11.01 -13.17 11.21
C LYS A 234 11.70 -13.40 9.85
N PRO A 235 11.24 -14.37 9.06
CA PRO A 235 11.86 -14.68 7.78
C PRO A 235 11.79 -13.50 6.80
N ILE A 236 12.89 -13.28 6.10
CA ILE A 236 12.98 -12.33 5.00
C ILE A 236 12.42 -13.01 3.75
N HIS A 237 11.48 -12.36 3.08
CA HIS A 237 10.82 -12.90 1.90
C HIS A 237 11.74 -12.84 0.67
N SER A 238 12.43 -11.72 0.48
CA SER A 238 13.32 -11.50 -0.66
C SER A 238 14.48 -10.59 -0.30
N LYS A 239 15.65 -10.83 -0.93
CA LYS A 239 16.86 -10.02 -0.81
C LYS A 239 17.25 -9.50 -2.18
N ILE A 240 17.28 -8.20 -2.37
CA ILE A 240 17.53 -7.52 -3.65
C ILE A 240 18.84 -6.74 -3.56
N GLN A 241 19.79 -7.06 -4.45
CA GLN A 241 21.13 -6.46 -4.44
C GLN A 241 21.12 -5.14 -5.22
N LYS A 242 20.42 -4.13 -4.69
CA LYS A 242 20.36 -2.79 -5.28
C LYS A 242 20.40 -1.74 -4.18
N ASN A 243 21.15 -0.66 -4.42
CA ASN A 243 21.13 0.51 -3.55
C ASN A 243 19.99 1.44 -3.97
N LEU A 244 18.92 1.45 -3.18
CA LEU A 244 17.71 2.22 -3.44
C LEU A 244 17.43 3.25 -2.34
N LEU A 245 18.36 3.46 -1.40
CA LEU A 245 18.15 4.30 -0.22
C LEU A 245 17.75 5.74 -0.59
N ASN A 246 18.39 6.31 -1.62
CA ASN A 246 18.19 7.69 -2.05
C ASN A 246 17.15 7.86 -3.17
N GLU A 247 16.53 6.74 -3.58
CA GLU A 247 15.48 6.79 -4.59
C GLU A 247 14.14 7.26 -3.99
N ASN A 248 13.27 7.77 -4.86
CA ASN A 248 11.91 8.14 -4.46
C ASN A 248 11.14 6.89 -4.00
N GLU A 249 10.47 6.99 -2.87
CA GLU A 249 9.81 5.88 -2.19
C GLU A 249 8.76 5.18 -3.07
N HIS A 250 7.98 5.92 -3.85
CA HIS A 250 7.00 5.33 -4.75
C HIS A 250 7.65 4.51 -5.86
N LYS A 251 8.77 4.99 -6.42
CA LYS A 251 9.54 4.23 -7.42
C LYS A 251 10.15 2.99 -6.82
N VAL A 252 10.66 3.08 -5.58
CA VAL A 252 11.21 1.93 -4.85
C VAL A 252 10.14 0.86 -4.65
N VAL A 253 8.98 1.24 -4.15
CA VAL A 253 7.87 0.31 -3.91
C VAL A 253 7.43 -0.34 -5.22
N ASP A 254 7.20 0.43 -6.28
CA ASP A 254 6.81 -0.08 -7.60
C ASP A 254 7.84 -1.10 -8.14
N HIS A 255 9.13 -0.79 -8.00
CA HIS A 255 10.22 -1.64 -8.48
C HIS A 255 10.32 -2.94 -7.68
N LEU A 256 10.34 -2.84 -6.35
CA LEU A 256 10.51 -4.00 -5.46
C LEU A 256 9.27 -4.91 -5.43
N MET A 257 8.08 -4.36 -5.69
CA MET A 257 6.85 -5.17 -5.83
C MET A 257 6.81 -5.99 -7.12
N GLN A 258 7.55 -5.59 -8.15
CA GLN A 258 7.66 -6.34 -9.41
C GLN A 258 8.73 -7.44 -9.35
N GLU A 259 9.75 -7.28 -8.51
CA GLU A 259 10.87 -8.23 -8.37
C GLU A 259 10.65 -9.27 -7.24
N ALA A 260 9.66 -9.07 -6.37
CA ALA A 260 9.37 -9.92 -5.20
C ALA A 260 8.21 -10.87 -5.44
#